data_3ad01236dcd0a0cf9bbf92a00b7dc88c
#
_entry.id   3ad01236dcd0a0cf9bbf92a00b7dc88c
#
_cell.length_a   1.000
_cell.length_b   1.000
_cell.length_c   1.000
_cell.angle_alpha   90.00
_cell.angle_beta   90.00
_cell.angle_gamma   90.00
#
_symmetry.space_group_name_H-M   'P 1'
#
loop_
_entity.id
_entity.type
_entity.pdbx_description
1 polymer ?
#
loop_
_entity_poly.entity_id
_entity_poly.type
_entity_poly.pdbx_seq_one_letter_code
_entity_poly.pdbx_strand_id
1 'polypeptide(L)'
;MVSVKRFIHDEPALFKATAEFVRLFARVDDPVLAVAIREKTIEARIAWTLLGTALFQDVNYAEFMTLLRVLNEEFPGEKLWSLPVPKAQDIEACVESAFGCRTWSLFENVAGIFWSVGLFVRRHQDLRGWLKSRTPEELWRDLGEIYFMGKGNPRPKVCAAIYRLLAPAPVGLGLDCIESGSEKNPVKWPPLPLTMGARRYLSILGPASDGFADLEPAQKQKLAIDMYVALVRYLMEQSENAEVKKSKVDALTAYVAAHSLQFYLEDGAECFICRQATEHCRKCPLREFCSYAE
;
A
#
# COMPACT_ATOMS: atom_id res chain seq x y z
N MET A 1 -4.71 9.52 28.74
CA MET A 1 -5.24 8.78 27.56
C MET A 1 -6.11 9.74 26.76
N VAL A 2 -5.56 10.39 25.74
CA VAL A 2 -6.33 11.27 24.86
C VAL A 2 -7.22 10.36 24.01
N SER A 3 -8.54 10.53 24.11
CA SER A 3 -9.48 9.71 23.37
C SER A 3 -9.35 10.00 21.89
N VAL A 4 -9.04 8.98 21.08
CA VAL A 4 -9.02 9.04 19.60
C VAL A 4 -10.29 9.68 19.05
N LYS A 5 -11.44 9.47 19.70
CA LYS A 5 -12.70 10.13 19.34
C LYS A 5 -12.63 11.65 19.45
N ARG A 6 -11.91 12.19 20.43
CA ARG A 6 -11.78 13.62 20.61
C ARG A 6 -10.96 14.25 19.47
N PHE A 7 -9.87 13.58 19.06
CA PHE A 7 -9.03 14.01 17.94
C PHE A 7 -9.82 14.09 16.61
N ILE A 8 -10.61 13.04 16.30
CA ILE A 8 -11.36 12.95 15.05
C ILE A 8 -12.54 13.92 14.98
N HIS A 9 -13.18 14.22 16.11
CA HIS A 9 -14.37 15.08 16.16
C HIS A 9 -14.06 16.57 16.35
N ASP A 10 -12.92 16.87 16.95
CA ASP A 10 -12.61 18.24 17.36
C ASP A 10 -11.71 18.99 16.36
N GLU A 11 -11.28 18.34 15.24
CA GLU A 11 -10.32 18.92 14.29
C GLU A 11 -10.79 18.91 12.82
N PRO A 12 -11.95 19.52 12.49
CA PRO A 12 -12.41 19.56 11.09
C PRO A 12 -11.44 20.29 10.16
N ALA A 13 -10.63 21.23 10.68
CA ALA A 13 -9.61 21.96 9.93
C ALA A 13 -8.48 21.01 9.48
N LEU A 14 -8.07 20.05 10.31
CA LEU A 14 -7.07 19.04 9.95
C LEU A 14 -7.56 18.14 8.82
N PHE A 15 -8.83 17.70 8.86
CA PHE A 15 -9.40 16.89 7.79
C PHE A 15 -9.52 17.66 6.49
N LYS A 16 -9.88 18.94 6.54
CA LYS A 16 -9.88 19.83 5.38
C LYS A 16 -8.47 19.96 4.79
N ALA A 17 -7.48 20.22 5.62
CA ALA A 17 -6.08 20.31 5.20
C ALA A 17 -5.57 19.00 4.61
N THR A 18 -5.92 17.84 5.21
CA THR A 18 -5.56 16.53 4.69
C THR A 18 -6.23 16.25 3.34
N ALA A 19 -7.49 16.58 3.18
CA ALA A 19 -8.21 16.43 1.93
C ALA A 19 -7.60 17.27 0.81
N GLU A 20 -7.21 18.51 1.11
CA GLU A 20 -6.51 19.37 0.18
C GLU A 20 -5.10 18.86 -0.15
N PHE A 21 -4.37 18.37 0.85
CA PHE A 21 -3.08 17.72 0.65
C PHE A 21 -3.20 16.54 -0.31
N VAL A 22 -4.15 15.63 -0.08
CA VAL A 22 -4.43 14.51 -0.97
C VAL A 22 -4.76 15.02 -2.39
N ARG A 23 -5.62 16.02 -2.53
CA ARG A 23 -5.99 16.60 -3.83
C ARG A 23 -4.81 17.16 -4.60
N LEU A 24 -3.90 17.87 -3.92
CA LEU A 24 -2.74 18.50 -4.55
C LEU A 24 -1.69 17.46 -4.97
N PHE A 25 -1.57 16.39 -4.22
CA PHE A 25 -0.48 15.43 -4.34
C PHE A 25 -0.93 14.03 -4.76
N ALA A 26 -2.23 13.84 -5.06
CA ALA A 26 -2.84 12.56 -5.46
C ALA A 26 -2.38 12.02 -6.83
N ARG A 27 -1.28 12.53 -7.37
CA ARG A 27 -0.76 12.12 -8.68
C ARG A 27 0.42 11.16 -8.61
N VAL A 28 0.75 10.68 -7.42
CA VAL A 28 1.81 9.69 -7.29
C VAL A 28 1.23 8.31 -7.55
N ASP A 29 1.68 7.69 -8.61
CA ASP A 29 1.28 6.34 -8.96
C ASP A 29 1.90 5.34 -7.98
N ASP A 30 1.11 4.33 -7.58
CA ASP A 30 1.64 3.19 -6.87
C ASP A 30 2.67 2.48 -7.76
N PRO A 31 3.96 2.39 -7.38
CA PRO A 31 5.01 1.81 -8.21
C PRO A 31 4.73 0.36 -8.59
N VAL A 32 4.08 -0.40 -7.70
CA VAL A 32 3.70 -1.79 -7.96
C VAL A 32 2.62 -1.86 -9.03
N LEU A 33 1.58 -1.06 -8.89
CA LEU A 33 0.49 -1.02 -9.85
C LEU A 33 0.94 -0.42 -11.19
N ALA A 34 1.80 0.58 -11.18
CA ALA A 34 2.33 1.20 -12.42
C ALA A 34 3.02 0.19 -13.34
N VAL A 35 3.62 -0.86 -12.78
CA VAL A 35 4.19 -1.98 -13.55
C VAL A 35 3.11 -3.04 -13.84
N ALA A 36 2.37 -3.46 -12.83
CA ALA A 36 1.39 -4.55 -12.97
C ALA A 36 0.31 -4.26 -14.03
N ILE A 37 -0.20 -3.04 -14.11
CA ILE A 37 -1.25 -2.68 -15.10
C ILE A 37 -0.77 -2.73 -16.56
N ARG A 38 0.54 -2.68 -16.80
CA ARG A 38 1.11 -2.80 -18.16
C ARG A 38 1.07 -4.24 -18.68
N GLU A 39 0.92 -5.21 -17.80
CA GLU A 39 0.81 -6.61 -18.19
C GLU A 39 -0.47 -6.89 -18.96
N LYS A 40 -0.36 -7.78 -19.97
CA LYS A 40 -1.45 -8.07 -20.90
C LYS A 40 -2.55 -8.94 -20.28
N THR A 41 -2.17 -9.91 -19.46
CA THR A 41 -3.11 -10.86 -18.85
C THR A 41 -3.39 -10.49 -17.40
N ILE A 42 -4.56 -10.89 -16.91
CA ILE A 42 -4.94 -10.63 -15.53
C ILE A 42 -4.06 -11.45 -14.56
N GLU A 43 -3.66 -12.64 -14.95
CA GLU A 43 -2.76 -13.50 -14.19
C GLU A 43 -1.40 -12.82 -14.00
N ALA A 44 -0.84 -12.24 -15.09
CA ALA A 44 0.40 -11.48 -15.01
C ALA A 44 0.26 -10.22 -14.14
N ARG A 45 -0.87 -9.52 -14.20
CA ARG A 45 -1.14 -8.37 -13.32
C ARG A 45 -1.18 -8.78 -11.85
N ILE A 46 -1.86 -9.89 -11.53
CA ILE A 46 -1.88 -10.42 -10.15
C ILE A 46 -0.46 -10.80 -9.72
N ALA A 47 0.25 -11.56 -10.52
CA ALA A 47 1.61 -12.02 -10.22
C ALA A 47 2.57 -10.86 -9.98
N TRP A 48 2.56 -9.84 -10.84
CA TRP A 48 3.39 -8.65 -10.69
C TRP A 48 2.98 -7.77 -9.50
N THR A 49 1.70 -7.73 -9.16
CA THR A 49 1.23 -7.08 -7.92
C THR A 49 1.80 -7.77 -6.68
N LEU A 50 1.79 -9.10 -6.66
CA LEU A 50 2.36 -9.90 -5.57
C LEU A 50 3.88 -9.73 -5.50
N LEU A 51 4.58 -9.83 -6.64
CA LEU A 51 6.03 -9.68 -6.71
C LEU A 51 6.47 -8.29 -6.27
N GLY A 52 5.88 -7.24 -6.83
CA GLY A 52 6.22 -5.87 -6.47
C GLY A 52 5.95 -5.58 -4.99
N THR A 53 4.85 -6.11 -4.44
CA THR A 53 4.57 -5.95 -3.01
C THR A 53 5.57 -6.71 -2.13
N ALA A 54 6.01 -7.90 -2.53
CA ALA A 54 7.01 -8.67 -1.79
C ALA A 54 8.41 -8.02 -1.87
N LEU A 55 8.76 -7.47 -3.03
CA LEU A 55 10.01 -6.75 -3.28
C LEU A 55 10.07 -5.38 -2.60
N PHE A 56 8.92 -4.80 -2.21
CA PHE A 56 8.90 -3.50 -1.55
C PHE A 56 9.70 -3.57 -0.25
N GLN A 57 10.83 -2.88 -0.25
CA GLN A 57 11.75 -2.75 0.87
C GLN A 57 11.90 -1.27 1.21
N ASP A 58 12.67 -0.97 2.23
CA ASP A 58 12.87 0.39 2.75
C ASP A 58 13.89 1.16 1.87
N VAL A 59 13.52 1.34 0.60
CA VAL A 59 14.32 2.03 -0.43
C VAL A 59 13.55 3.21 -0.98
N ASN A 60 14.26 4.13 -1.64
CA ASN A 60 13.58 5.28 -2.24
C ASN A 60 12.71 4.85 -3.45
N TYR A 61 11.70 5.68 -3.75
CA TYR A 61 10.73 5.41 -4.80
C TYR A 61 11.39 5.21 -6.17
N ALA A 62 12.35 6.06 -6.55
CA ALA A 62 13.00 5.99 -7.86
C ALA A 62 13.83 4.70 -8.03
N GLU A 63 14.51 4.28 -6.98
CA GLU A 63 15.25 3.02 -6.97
C GLU A 63 14.30 1.82 -7.04
N PHE A 64 13.20 1.86 -6.29
CA PHE A 64 12.21 0.79 -6.34
C PHE A 64 11.51 0.70 -7.71
N MET A 65 11.13 1.84 -8.30
CA MET A 65 10.59 1.88 -9.66
C MET A 65 11.59 1.34 -10.70
N THR A 66 12.88 1.66 -10.55
CA THR A 66 13.94 1.14 -11.44
C THR A 66 14.05 -0.37 -11.30
N LEU A 67 14.05 -0.90 -10.06
CA LEU A 67 14.06 -2.35 -9.82
C LEU A 67 12.89 -3.06 -10.51
N LEU A 68 11.67 -2.58 -10.28
CA LEU A 68 10.49 -3.20 -10.87
C LEU A 68 10.51 -3.15 -12.40
N ARG A 69 10.98 -2.02 -12.96
CA ARG A 69 11.07 -1.85 -14.41
C ARG A 69 12.08 -2.82 -15.04
N VAL A 70 13.31 -2.88 -14.53
CA VAL A 70 14.33 -3.76 -15.11
C VAL A 70 13.96 -5.24 -14.99
N LEU A 71 13.35 -5.65 -13.87
CA LEU A 71 12.84 -7.01 -13.72
C LEU A 71 11.67 -7.30 -14.67
N ASN A 72 10.76 -6.35 -14.87
CA ASN A 72 9.62 -6.54 -15.76
C ASN A 72 10.02 -6.54 -17.24
N GLU A 73 11.02 -5.75 -17.63
CA GLU A 73 11.56 -5.74 -18.99
C GLU A 73 12.23 -7.09 -19.33
N GLU A 74 13.01 -7.68 -18.40
CA GLU A 74 13.69 -8.95 -18.61
C GLU A 74 12.76 -10.16 -18.45
N PHE A 75 11.83 -10.11 -17.48
CA PHE A 75 10.95 -11.22 -17.14
C PHE A 75 9.46 -10.84 -17.26
N PRO A 76 8.99 -10.32 -18.42
CA PRO A 76 7.61 -9.87 -18.58
C PRO A 76 6.61 -11.02 -18.55
N GLY A 77 5.39 -10.73 -18.13
CA GLY A 77 4.26 -11.64 -18.23
C GLY A 77 4.49 -12.97 -17.54
N GLU A 78 4.36 -14.03 -18.32
CA GLU A 78 4.44 -15.41 -17.82
C GLU A 78 5.85 -15.88 -17.49
N LYS A 79 6.90 -15.18 -17.92
CA LYS A 79 8.29 -15.56 -17.59
C LYS A 79 8.55 -15.66 -16.09
N LEU A 80 7.76 -14.97 -15.26
CA LEU A 80 7.85 -15.07 -13.81
C LEU A 80 7.66 -16.50 -13.28
N TRP A 81 6.82 -17.30 -13.95
CA TRP A 81 6.46 -18.65 -13.45
C TRP A 81 6.51 -19.75 -14.50
N SER A 82 6.73 -19.45 -15.77
CA SER A 82 6.85 -20.46 -16.83
C SER A 82 8.18 -21.22 -16.76
N LEU A 83 8.22 -22.39 -17.37
CA LEU A 83 9.43 -23.21 -17.48
C LEU A 83 10.19 -22.88 -18.77
N PRO A 84 11.53 -22.80 -18.73
CA PRO A 84 12.40 -22.95 -17.56
C PRO A 84 12.30 -21.74 -16.63
N VAL A 85 12.32 -22.00 -15.32
CA VAL A 85 12.31 -20.90 -14.31
C VAL A 85 13.58 -20.08 -14.44
N PRO A 86 13.49 -18.74 -14.36
CA PRO A 86 14.69 -17.88 -14.34
C PRO A 86 15.68 -18.31 -13.26
N LYS A 87 16.95 -18.40 -13.61
CA LYS A 87 18.01 -18.75 -12.66
C LYS A 87 18.27 -17.55 -11.74
N ALA A 88 18.70 -17.84 -10.50
CA ALA A 88 19.08 -16.78 -9.56
C ALA A 88 20.12 -15.83 -10.16
N GLN A 89 21.11 -16.38 -10.84
CA GLN A 89 22.18 -15.62 -11.49
C GLN A 89 21.65 -14.65 -12.56
N ASP A 90 20.63 -15.05 -13.34
CA ASP A 90 20.04 -14.20 -14.37
C ASP A 90 19.29 -13.01 -13.73
N ILE A 91 18.56 -13.29 -12.64
CA ILE A 91 17.83 -12.27 -11.88
C ILE A 91 18.82 -11.29 -11.22
N GLU A 92 19.86 -11.81 -10.57
CA GLU A 92 20.91 -11.02 -9.92
C GLU A 92 21.65 -10.16 -10.94
N ALA A 93 22.06 -10.72 -12.08
CA ALA A 93 22.73 -9.98 -13.16
C ALA A 93 21.86 -8.86 -13.73
N CYS A 94 20.53 -9.09 -13.87
CA CYS A 94 19.58 -8.06 -14.27
C CYS A 94 19.58 -6.88 -13.30
N VAL A 95 19.53 -7.15 -11.99
CA VAL A 95 19.54 -6.10 -10.95
C VAL A 95 20.90 -5.40 -10.87
N GLU A 96 22.00 -6.15 -10.95
CA GLU A 96 23.35 -5.59 -10.97
C GLU A 96 23.60 -4.67 -12.16
N SER A 97 23.02 -4.98 -13.32
CA SER A 97 23.14 -4.11 -14.50
C SER A 97 22.56 -2.70 -14.25
N ALA A 98 21.54 -2.58 -13.39
CA ALA A 98 20.90 -1.31 -13.08
C ALA A 98 21.52 -0.57 -11.90
N PHE A 99 22.07 -1.27 -10.92
CA PHE A 99 22.52 -0.70 -9.64
C PHE A 99 24.00 -0.89 -9.34
N GLY A 100 24.71 -1.77 -10.10
CA GLY A 100 26.11 -2.07 -9.88
C GLY A 100 26.39 -2.61 -8.48
N CYS A 101 27.49 -2.21 -7.89
CA CYS A 101 27.89 -2.64 -6.54
C CYS A 101 26.96 -2.17 -5.42
N ARG A 102 26.00 -1.28 -5.72
CA ARG A 102 25.00 -0.82 -4.76
C ARG A 102 23.87 -1.82 -4.52
N THR A 103 23.73 -2.84 -5.35
CA THR A 103 22.63 -3.83 -5.29
C THR A 103 22.48 -4.40 -3.88
N TRP A 104 23.55 -4.87 -3.28
CA TRP A 104 23.55 -5.51 -1.97
C TRP A 104 23.20 -4.58 -0.80
N SER A 105 23.40 -3.28 -0.97
CA SER A 105 23.02 -2.28 0.02
C SER A 105 21.58 -1.81 -0.10
N LEU A 106 20.95 -2.03 -1.26
CA LEU A 106 19.59 -1.57 -1.55
C LEU A 106 18.55 -2.68 -1.45
N PHE A 107 18.87 -3.87 -1.96
CA PHE A 107 17.90 -4.94 -2.11
C PHE A 107 18.43 -6.27 -1.58
N GLU A 108 17.70 -6.84 -0.64
CA GLU A 108 18.01 -8.16 -0.09
C GLU A 108 17.24 -9.25 -0.86
N ASN A 109 17.96 -10.30 -1.25
CA ASN A 109 17.42 -11.56 -1.73
C ASN A 109 16.33 -11.46 -2.83
N VAL A 110 16.56 -10.62 -3.84
CA VAL A 110 15.61 -10.39 -4.95
C VAL A 110 15.27 -11.71 -5.66
N ALA A 111 16.28 -12.55 -5.95
CA ALA A 111 16.07 -13.85 -6.58
C ALA A 111 15.19 -14.79 -5.74
N GLY A 112 15.40 -14.85 -4.43
CA GLY A 112 14.59 -15.66 -3.51
C GLY A 112 13.14 -15.18 -3.45
N ILE A 113 12.92 -13.86 -3.44
CA ILE A 113 11.57 -13.26 -3.50
C ILE A 113 10.90 -13.62 -4.82
N PHE A 114 11.61 -13.44 -5.94
CA PHE A 114 11.13 -13.76 -7.28
C PHE A 114 10.65 -15.21 -7.37
N TRP A 115 11.48 -16.14 -6.89
CA TRP A 115 11.13 -17.56 -6.88
C TRP A 115 9.96 -17.89 -5.96
N SER A 116 9.90 -17.28 -4.80
CA SER A 116 8.79 -17.53 -3.86
C SER A 116 7.45 -17.14 -4.47
N VAL A 117 7.37 -15.99 -5.12
CA VAL A 117 6.16 -15.57 -5.85
C VAL A 117 5.90 -16.49 -7.05
N GLY A 118 6.92 -16.80 -7.83
CA GLY A 118 6.78 -17.72 -8.97
C GLY A 118 6.29 -19.11 -8.57
N LEU A 119 6.72 -19.66 -7.42
CA LEU A 119 6.22 -20.91 -6.87
C LEU A 119 4.76 -20.81 -6.45
N PHE A 120 4.38 -19.73 -5.80
CA PHE A 120 2.99 -19.49 -5.41
C PHE A 120 2.08 -19.43 -6.63
N VAL A 121 2.46 -18.63 -7.65
CA VAL A 121 1.71 -18.48 -8.90
C VAL A 121 1.54 -19.82 -9.61
N ARG A 122 2.62 -20.61 -9.72
CA ARG A 122 2.55 -21.96 -10.33
C ARG A 122 1.66 -22.93 -9.58
N ARG A 123 1.62 -22.86 -8.26
CA ARG A 123 0.74 -23.71 -7.44
C ARG A 123 -0.73 -23.44 -7.73
N HIS A 124 -1.09 -22.19 -7.96
CA HIS A 124 -2.49 -21.81 -8.17
C HIS A 124 -2.94 -21.81 -9.63
N GLN A 125 -2.02 -21.83 -10.60
CA GLN A 125 -2.23 -21.86 -12.06
C GLN A 125 -3.27 -20.86 -12.61
N ASP A 126 -4.53 -20.94 -12.15
CA ASP A 126 -5.59 -19.96 -12.40
C ASP A 126 -5.68 -18.97 -11.22
N LEU A 127 -4.88 -17.91 -11.28
CA LEU A 127 -4.84 -16.89 -10.21
C LEU A 127 -6.16 -16.12 -10.06
N ARG A 128 -6.85 -15.90 -11.18
CA ARG A 128 -8.15 -15.22 -11.15
C ARG A 128 -9.21 -16.09 -10.48
N GLY A 129 -9.27 -17.36 -10.83
CA GLY A 129 -10.17 -18.32 -10.19
C GLY A 129 -9.83 -18.53 -8.72
N TRP A 130 -8.53 -18.63 -8.40
CA TRP A 130 -8.08 -18.67 -7.01
C TRP A 130 -8.59 -17.46 -6.23
N LEU A 131 -8.38 -16.23 -6.73
CA LEU A 131 -8.80 -15.00 -6.06
C LEU A 131 -10.32 -14.97 -5.85
N LYS A 132 -11.09 -15.28 -6.89
CA LYS A 132 -12.56 -15.30 -6.84
C LYS A 132 -13.13 -16.35 -5.89
N SER A 133 -12.38 -17.38 -5.58
CA SER A 133 -12.81 -18.48 -4.70
C SER A 133 -12.41 -18.27 -3.23
N ARG A 134 -11.85 -17.13 -2.87
CA ARG A 134 -11.33 -16.82 -1.53
C ARG A 134 -12.04 -15.64 -0.91
N THR A 135 -12.21 -15.72 0.40
CA THR A 135 -12.55 -14.57 1.24
C THR A 135 -11.30 -13.73 1.53
N PRO A 136 -11.41 -12.46 1.92
CA PRO A 136 -10.25 -11.64 2.34
C PRO A 136 -9.42 -12.28 3.45
N GLU A 137 -10.03 -13.03 4.37
CA GLU A 137 -9.32 -13.75 5.45
C GLU A 137 -8.51 -14.94 4.90
N GLU A 138 -9.07 -15.67 3.94
CA GLU A 138 -8.35 -16.76 3.27
C GLU A 138 -7.21 -16.24 2.40
N LEU A 139 -7.41 -15.15 1.67
CA LEU A 139 -6.35 -14.46 0.94
C LEU A 139 -5.21 -14.04 1.86
N TRP A 140 -5.53 -13.52 3.04
CA TRP A 140 -4.53 -13.12 4.03
C TRP A 140 -3.68 -14.31 4.50
N ARG A 141 -4.30 -15.46 4.70
CA ARG A 141 -3.59 -16.72 5.06
C ARG A 141 -2.73 -17.21 3.91
N ASP A 142 -3.32 -17.35 2.71
CA ASP A 142 -2.64 -17.93 1.55
C ASP A 142 -1.44 -17.06 1.11
N LEU A 143 -1.62 -15.74 1.02
CA LEU A 143 -0.53 -14.80 0.70
C LEU A 143 0.55 -14.76 1.78
N GLY A 144 0.22 -15.12 3.01
CA GLY A 144 1.19 -15.26 4.10
C GLY A 144 2.20 -16.40 3.89
N GLU A 145 1.96 -17.33 2.97
CA GLU A 145 2.89 -18.39 2.58
C GLU A 145 4.02 -17.90 1.66
N ILE A 146 3.83 -16.78 0.98
CA ILE A 146 4.86 -16.19 0.13
C ILE A 146 5.99 -15.66 1.00
N TYR A 147 7.21 -16.12 0.72
CA TYR A 147 8.40 -15.66 1.44
C TYR A 147 8.59 -14.15 1.23
N PHE A 148 9.02 -13.44 2.27
CA PHE A 148 9.18 -11.97 2.29
C PHE A 148 7.90 -11.12 2.27
N MET A 149 6.72 -11.70 2.40
CA MET A 149 5.50 -10.92 2.66
C MET A 149 5.42 -10.35 4.10
N GLY A 150 6.54 -10.41 4.81
CA GLY A 150 6.68 -9.88 6.16
C GLY A 150 6.36 -10.90 7.26
N LYS A 151 6.87 -10.60 8.45
CA LYS A 151 6.62 -11.35 9.69
C LYS A 151 5.74 -10.50 10.61
N GLY A 152 5.12 -11.14 11.57
CA GLY A 152 4.32 -10.48 12.58
C GLY A 152 2.81 -10.49 12.29
N ASN A 153 2.05 -9.84 13.15
CA ASN A 153 0.60 -9.70 13.04
C ASN A 153 0.23 -8.26 13.42
N PRO A 154 -0.34 -7.47 12.52
CA PRO A 154 -0.63 -7.80 11.11
C PRO A 154 0.64 -7.88 10.24
N ARG A 155 0.56 -8.54 9.07
CA ARG A 155 1.61 -8.57 8.05
C ARG A 155 1.36 -7.45 7.03
N PRO A 156 2.05 -6.31 7.08
CA PRO A 156 1.69 -5.14 6.28
C PRO A 156 1.73 -5.39 4.78
N LYS A 157 2.69 -6.16 4.29
CA LYS A 157 2.80 -6.48 2.86
C LYS A 157 1.65 -7.38 2.39
N VAL A 158 1.21 -8.35 3.19
CA VAL A 158 0.04 -9.19 2.87
C VAL A 158 -1.22 -8.33 2.78
N CYS A 159 -1.42 -7.45 3.76
CA CYS A 159 -2.54 -6.51 3.73
C CYS A 159 -2.49 -5.61 2.49
N ALA A 160 -1.33 -5.03 2.19
CA ALA A 160 -1.13 -4.18 1.02
C ALA A 160 -1.39 -4.93 -0.29
N ALA A 161 -0.98 -6.20 -0.41
CA ALA A 161 -1.25 -7.04 -1.58
C ALA A 161 -2.75 -7.25 -1.78
N ILE A 162 -3.49 -7.61 -0.72
CA ILE A 162 -4.94 -7.83 -0.79
C ILE A 162 -5.65 -6.56 -1.26
N TYR A 163 -5.34 -5.41 -0.65
CA TYR A 163 -5.97 -4.16 -1.04
C TYR A 163 -5.60 -3.73 -2.46
N ARG A 164 -4.34 -3.91 -2.90
CA ARG A 164 -3.95 -3.66 -4.30
C ARG A 164 -4.68 -4.55 -5.29
N LEU A 165 -4.99 -5.78 -4.93
CA LEU A 165 -5.76 -6.68 -5.78
C LEU A 165 -7.24 -6.27 -5.85
N LEU A 166 -7.85 -5.91 -4.73
CA LEU A 166 -9.30 -5.77 -4.59
C LEU A 166 -9.80 -4.32 -4.69
N ALA A 167 -9.01 -3.33 -4.27
CA ALA A 167 -9.43 -1.94 -4.34
C ALA A 167 -9.67 -1.50 -5.79
N PRO A 168 -10.64 -0.58 -6.02
CA PRO A 168 -10.93 -0.09 -7.36
C PRO A 168 -9.75 0.72 -7.95
N ALA A 169 -9.70 0.80 -9.28
CA ALA A 169 -8.73 1.68 -9.95
C ALA A 169 -8.95 3.15 -9.52
N PRO A 170 -7.89 3.96 -9.42
CA PRO A 170 -6.49 3.67 -9.76
C PRO A 170 -5.66 3.05 -8.63
N VAL A 171 -6.22 2.82 -7.45
CA VAL A 171 -5.47 2.39 -6.26
C VAL A 171 -5.38 0.87 -6.10
N GLY A 172 -6.02 0.13 -6.98
CA GLY A 172 -5.98 -1.33 -7.06
C GLY A 172 -6.36 -1.85 -8.43
N LEU A 173 -6.40 -3.17 -8.58
CA LEU A 173 -6.80 -3.84 -9.81
C LEU A 173 -8.31 -4.03 -9.95
N GLY A 174 -9.09 -3.76 -8.91
CA GLY A 174 -10.54 -3.90 -8.89
C GLY A 174 -11.03 -5.33 -9.08
N LEU A 175 -10.32 -6.31 -8.55
CA LEU A 175 -10.66 -7.72 -8.73
C LEU A 175 -11.64 -8.20 -7.66
N ASP A 176 -12.50 -9.15 -8.05
CA ASP A 176 -13.52 -9.70 -7.16
C ASP A 176 -12.96 -10.83 -6.29
N CYS A 177 -13.46 -10.92 -5.06
CA CYS A 177 -13.29 -12.05 -4.15
C CYS A 177 -14.65 -12.45 -3.54
N ILE A 178 -14.68 -13.47 -2.70
CA ILE A 178 -15.91 -13.78 -1.95
C ILE A 178 -16.10 -12.76 -0.84
N GLU A 179 -17.09 -11.90 -0.98
CA GLU A 179 -17.51 -10.93 0.04
C GLU A 179 -18.76 -11.36 0.83
N SER A 180 -19.20 -12.59 0.65
CA SER A 180 -20.42 -13.10 1.28
C SER A 180 -20.26 -13.27 2.78
N GLY A 181 -20.43 -12.17 3.51
CA GLY A 181 -20.72 -12.17 4.92
C GLY A 181 -22.24 -12.15 5.14
N SER A 182 -22.75 -12.81 6.18
CA SER A 182 -24.10 -12.60 6.70
C SER A 182 -24.08 -11.46 7.73
N GLU A 183 -25.23 -10.89 8.08
CA GLU A 183 -25.32 -9.93 9.19
C GLU A 183 -24.73 -10.49 10.50
N LYS A 184 -24.80 -11.82 10.69
CA LYS A 184 -24.25 -12.51 11.86
C LYS A 184 -22.75 -12.79 11.77
N ASN A 185 -22.21 -12.91 10.54
CA ASN A 185 -20.78 -13.12 10.27
C ASN A 185 -20.33 -12.17 9.17
N PRO A 186 -20.03 -10.92 9.51
CA PRO A 186 -19.53 -9.96 8.52
C PRO A 186 -18.17 -10.41 7.98
N VAL A 187 -17.91 -10.09 6.71
CA VAL A 187 -16.63 -10.34 6.07
C VAL A 187 -15.50 -9.71 6.90
N LYS A 188 -14.54 -10.51 7.29
CA LYS A 188 -13.36 -10.03 7.99
C LYS A 188 -12.31 -9.56 6.98
N TRP A 189 -12.21 -8.26 6.83
CA TRP A 189 -11.13 -7.66 6.08
C TRP A 189 -9.82 -7.68 6.89
N PRO A 190 -8.67 -7.87 6.21
CA PRO A 190 -7.38 -7.70 6.86
C PRO A 190 -7.23 -6.25 7.35
N PRO A 191 -6.39 -6.02 8.37
CA PRO A 191 -6.10 -4.67 8.83
C PRO A 191 -5.60 -3.79 7.69
N LEU A 192 -5.93 -2.50 7.70
CA LEU A 192 -5.35 -1.53 6.78
C LEU A 192 -3.83 -1.52 6.94
N PRO A 193 -3.06 -1.53 5.83
CA PRO A 193 -1.61 -1.51 5.93
C PRO A 193 -1.14 -0.21 6.60
N LEU A 194 -0.48 -0.36 7.75
CA LEU A 194 0.15 0.74 8.46
C LEU A 194 1.58 0.91 7.92
N THR A 195 1.71 1.54 6.77
CA THR A 195 2.97 1.82 6.11
C THR A 195 3.80 2.87 6.85
N MET A 196 5.07 3.05 6.46
CA MET A 196 5.93 4.10 7.02
C MET A 196 5.30 5.48 6.80
N GLY A 197 4.78 5.75 5.61
CA GLY A 197 4.08 7.00 5.31
C GLY A 197 2.85 7.22 6.18
N ALA A 198 2.03 6.20 6.40
CA ALA A 198 0.90 6.30 7.31
C ALA A 198 1.33 6.56 8.76
N ARG A 199 2.39 5.88 9.23
CA ARG A 199 2.96 6.12 10.57
C ARG A 199 3.49 7.53 10.71
N ARG A 200 4.21 8.01 9.70
CA ARG A 200 4.74 9.37 9.69
C ARG A 200 3.62 10.40 9.71
N TYR A 201 2.58 10.24 8.88
CA TYR A 201 1.39 11.09 8.93
C TYR A 201 0.80 11.17 10.34
N LEU A 202 0.62 10.02 11.00
CA LEU A 202 0.10 9.98 12.37
C LEU A 202 1.04 10.60 13.39
N SER A 203 2.35 10.55 13.18
CA SER A 203 3.35 11.09 14.10
C SER A 203 3.59 12.59 13.97
N ILE A 204 3.34 13.18 12.80
CA ILE A 204 3.53 14.63 12.57
C ILE A 204 2.31 15.47 12.93
N LEU A 205 1.16 14.85 13.11
CA LEU A 205 -0.10 15.54 13.37
C LEU A 205 -0.33 15.73 14.87
N GLY A 206 0.13 16.86 15.39
CA GLY A 206 -0.25 17.44 16.68
C GLY A 206 -0.50 16.45 17.83
N PRO A 207 -1.73 16.38 18.38
CA PRO A 207 -2.04 15.53 19.54
C PRO A 207 -1.85 14.04 19.35
N ALA A 208 -1.80 13.57 18.09
CA ALA A 208 -1.45 12.19 17.81
C ALA A 208 0.05 11.92 17.92
N SER A 209 0.90 12.96 17.84
CA SER A 209 2.34 12.82 18.03
C SER A 209 2.71 12.52 19.47
N ASP A 210 1.99 13.11 20.42
CA ASP A 210 2.22 12.91 21.85
C ASP A 210 1.69 11.55 22.31
N GLY A 211 2.53 10.53 22.18
CA GLY A 211 2.24 9.17 22.63
C GLY A 211 1.95 8.16 21.51
N PHE A 212 1.98 8.55 20.23
CA PHE A 212 1.81 7.55 19.15
C PHE A 212 2.90 6.46 19.19
N ALA A 213 4.13 6.84 19.52
CA ALA A 213 5.25 5.91 19.66
C ALA A 213 4.97 4.84 20.74
N ASP A 214 4.30 5.25 21.82
CA ASP A 214 4.03 4.41 23.00
C ASP A 214 2.79 3.51 22.85
N LEU A 215 2.02 3.68 21.77
CA LEU A 215 0.85 2.86 21.52
C LEU A 215 1.23 1.43 21.11
N GLU A 216 0.48 0.46 21.62
CA GLU A 216 0.58 -0.91 21.17
C GLU A 216 0.20 -1.06 19.68
N PRO A 217 0.76 -2.04 18.94
CA PRO A 217 0.48 -2.23 17.51
C PRO A 217 -1.01 -2.26 17.16
N ALA A 218 -1.83 -2.91 17.97
CA ALA A 218 -3.28 -2.96 17.77
C ALA A 218 -3.95 -1.59 17.94
N GLN A 219 -3.46 -0.77 18.86
CA GLN A 219 -3.96 0.59 19.08
C GLN A 219 -3.56 1.52 17.92
N LYS A 220 -2.31 1.42 17.43
CA LYS A 220 -1.85 2.14 16.23
C LYS A 220 -2.70 1.80 15.02
N GLN A 221 -3.00 0.52 14.83
CA GLN A 221 -3.84 0.05 13.73
C GLN A 221 -5.26 0.60 13.84
N LYS A 222 -5.86 0.56 15.03
CA LYS A 222 -7.18 1.12 15.26
C LYS A 222 -7.22 2.61 15.00
N LEU A 223 -6.23 3.37 15.49
CA LEU A 223 -6.12 4.81 15.25
C LEU A 223 -6.04 5.12 13.76
N ALA A 224 -5.22 4.38 13.00
CA ALA A 224 -5.10 4.56 11.56
C ALA A 224 -6.46 4.32 10.86
N ILE A 225 -7.17 3.25 11.19
CA ILE A 225 -8.49 2.95 10.62
C ILE A 225 -9.48 4.07 10.93
N ASP A 226 -9.56 4.48 12.20
CA ASP A 226 -10.50 5.51 12.65
C ASP A 226 -10.24 6.85 11.92
N MET A 227 -8.96 7.21 11.72
CA MET A 227 -8.58 8.40 10.97
C MET A 227 -8.95 8.30 9.48
N TYR A 228 -8.68 7.18 8.83
CA TYR A 228 -9.04 6.99 7.42
C TYR A 228 -10.54 6.97 7.20
N VAL A 229 -11.28 6.34 8.08
CA VAL A 229 -12.75 6.34 8.04
C VAL A 229 -13.28 7.77 8.22
N ALA A 230 -12.72 8.54 9.14
CA ALA A 230 -13.12 9.93 9.34
C ALA A 230 -12.79 10.81 8.12
N LEU A 231 -11.60 10.65 7.53
CA LEU A 231 -11.22 11.36 6.31
C LEU A 231 -12.17 11.04 5.15
N VAL A 232 -12.49 9.76 4.94
CA VAL A 232 -13.44 9.37 3.88
C VAL A 232 -14.83 9.96 4.13
N ARG A 233 -15.32 9.90 5.36
CA ARG A 233 -16.61 10.52 5.71
C ARG A 233 -16.62 12.01 5.41
N TYR A 234 -15.56 12.73 5.81
CA TYR A 234 -15.42 14.15 5.49
C TYR A 234 -15.48 14.39 3.97
N LEU A 235 -14.73 13.63 3.17
CA LEU A 235 -14.73 13.74 1.71
C LEU A 235 -16.12 13.44 1.11
N MET A 236 -16.83 12.45 1.65
CA MET A 236 -18.18 12.10 1.21
C MET A 236 -19.19 13.19 1.55
N GLU A 237 -19.09 13.82 2.71
CA GLU A 237 -19.94 14.95 3.14
C GLU A 237 -19.72 16.18 2.27
N GLN A 238 -18.51 16.39 1.76
CA GLN A 238 -18.19 17.46 0.82
C GLN A 238 -18.62 17.17 -0.64
N SER A 239 -19.04 15.94 -0.93
CA SER A 239 -19.51 15.56 -2.27
C SER A 239 -20.83 16.27 -2.60
N GLU A 240 -20.99 16.70 -3.84
CA GLU A 240 -22.28 17.20 -4.35
C GLU A 240 -23.29 16.07 -4.58
N ASN A 241 -22.83 14.83 -4.72
CA ASN A 241 -23.68 13.67 -4.97
C ASN A 241 -24.30 13.15 -3.67
N ALA A 242 -25.64 13.22 -3.59
CA ALA A 242 -26.41 12.81 -2.43
C ALA A 242 -26.31 11.29 -2.12
N GLU A 243 -26.08 10.44 -3.13
CA GLU A 243 -25.90 9.00 -2.95
C GLU A 243 -24.55 8.71 -2.31
N VAL A 244 -23.49 9.42 -2.73
CA VAL A 244 -22.15 9.33 -2.13
C VAL A 244 -22.21 9.73 -0.66
N LYS A 245 -22.92 10.80 -0.30
CA LYS A 245 -23.08 11.25 1.09
C LYS A 245 -23.71 10.20 2.02
N LYS A 246 -24.52 9.30 1.47
CA LYS A 246 -25.26 8.27 2.23
C LYS A 246 -24.57 6.91 2.22
N SER A 247 -23.53 6.72 1.40
CA SER A 247 -22.86 5.44 1.31
C SER A 247 -22.09 5.09 2.60
N LYS A 248 -21.96 3.79 2.85
CA LYS A 248 -21.18 3.31 4.01
C LYS A 248 -19.71 3.35 3.67
N VAL A 249 -18.88 3.73 4.63
CA VAL A 249 -17.44 3.58 4.53
C VAL A 249 -17.10 2.13 4.85
N ASP A 250 -16.68 1.41 3.84
CA ASP A 250 -16.14 0.06 3.96
C ASP A 250 -14.60 0.05 3.96
N ALA A 251 -14.01 -1.13 4.12
CA ALA A 251 -12.56 -1.29 4.20
C ALA A 251 -11.84 -0.86 2.90
N LEU A 252 -12.43 -1.13 1.73
CA LEU A 252 -11.85 -0.74 0.45
C LEU A 252 -11.88 0.78 0.27
N THR A 253 -12.98 1.42 0.59
CA THR A 253 -13.12 2.88 0.54
C THR A 253 -12.14 3.57 1.49
N ALA A 254 -11.97 3.03 2.71
CA ALA A 254 -10.99 3.53 3.67
C ALA A 254 -9.55 3.35 3.15
N TYR A 255 -9.27 2.25 2.47
CA TYR A 255 -7.96 2.03 1.84
C TYR A 255 -7.68 3.05 0.73
N VAL A 256 -8.65 3.39 -0.11
CA VAL A 256 -8.47 4.41 -1.16
C VAL A 256 -7.98 5.73 -0.58
N ALA A 257 -8.54 6.15 0.55
CA ALA A 257 -8.07 7.36 1.24
C ALA A 257 -6.68 7.17 1.87
N ALA A 258 -6.43 6.02 2.50
CA ALA A 258 -5.14 5.69 3.10
C ALA A 258 -4.01 5.59 2.08
N HIS A 259 -4.30 5.04 0.91
CA HIS A 259 -3.34 4.84 -0.16
C HIS A 259 -2.68 6.16 -0.60
N SER A 260 -3.47 7.22 -0.72
CA SER A 260 -2.93 8.52 -1.10
C SER A 260 -1.90 9.05 -0.10
N LEU A 261 -2.06 8.79 1.19
CA LEU A 261 -1.13 9.23 2.22
C LEU A 261 0.12 8.34 2.30
N GLN A 262 0.01 7.08 1.89
CA GLN A 262 1.08 6.09 1.96
C GLN A 262 2.34 6.52 1.20
N PHE A 263 2.19 7.08 0.01
CA PHE A 263 3.30 7.43 -0.86
C PHE A 263 3.82 8.86 -0.67
N TYR A 264 3.01 9.75 -0.13
CA TYR A 264 3.39 11.16 0.04
C TYR A 264 4.32 11.43 1.21
N LEU A 265 4.32 10.55 2.17
CA LEU A 265 5.01 10.71 3.43
C LEU A 265 6.14 9.69 3.65
N GLU A 266 6.46 8.87 2.65
CA GLU A 266 7.57 7.92 2.75
C GLU A 266 8.93 8.61 2.57
N ASP A 267 9.90 8.31 3.42
CA ASP A 267 11.27 8.78 3.28
C ASP A 267 11.89 8.17 2.03
N GLY A 268 12.49 8.99 1.23
CA GLY A 268 13.37 8.50 0.18
C GLY A 268 12.90 8.68 -1.26
N ALA A 269 11.63 8.90 -1.57
CA ALA A 269 11.22 9.12 -2.95
C ALA A 269 11.42 10.56 -3.41
N GLU A 270 11.75 10.75 -4.68
CA GLU A 270 11.88 12.08 -5.28
C GLU A 270 10.55 12.83 -5.30
N CYS A 271 9.43 12.11 -5.29
CA CYS A 271 8.08 12.66 -5.22
C CYS A 271 7.60 12.96 -3.79
N PHE A 272 8.39 12.67 -2.78
CA PHE A 272 8.02 12.95 -1.39
C PHE A 272 8.19 14.41 -1.04
N ILE A 273 7.11 14.95 -0.64
CA ILE A 273 6.93 16.34 -0.30
C ILE A 273 7.54 16.65 1.06
N CYS A 274 7.61 15.66 1.96
CA CYS A 274 8.13 15.78 3.31
C CYS A 274 9.66 15.59 3.43
N ARG A 275 10.42 15.72 2.36
CA ARG A 275 11.87 15.85 2.45
C ARG A 275 12.20 17.29 2.73
N GLN A 276 12.65 17.65 3.92
CA GLN A 276 13.39 18.85 4.30
C GLN A 276 13.38 20.06 3.32
N ALA A 277 12.52 20.03 2.32
CA ALA A 277 12.45 21.01 1.26
C ALA A 277 11.46 22.11 1.69
N THR A 278 12.01 23.15 2.20
CA THR A 278 11.33 24.39 2.60
C THR A 278 10.32 24.91 1.58
N GLU A 279 10.53 24.69 0.29
CA GLU A 279 9.60 25.12 -0.75
C GLU A 279 8.26 24.38 -0.73
N HIS A 280 8.29 23.05 -0.51
CA HIS A 280 7.07 22.26 -0.42
C HIS A 280 6.33 22.50 0.90
N CYS A 281 7.06 22.70 1.99
CA CYS A 281 6.46 23.03 3.29
C CYS A 281 5.67 24.36 3.24
N ARG A 282 6.15 25.37 2.51
CA ARG A 282 5.43 26.66 2.37
C ARG A 282 4.06 26.52 1.70
N LYS A 283 3.91 25.53 0.82
CA LYS A 283 2.67 25.26 0.06
C LYS A 283 1.87 24.09 0.63
N CYS A 284 2.36 23.44 1.69
CA CYS A 284 1.74 22.27 2.26
C CYS A 284 0.49 22.66 3.08
N PRO A 285 -0.69 22.13 2.74
CA PRO A 285 -1.90 22.41 3.53
C PRO A 285 -1.82 21.92 4.97
N LEU A 286 -0.96 20.91 5.26
CA LEU A 286 -0.77 20.35 6.59
C LEU A 286 0.23 21.14 7.44
N ARG A 287 0.79 22.24 6.94
CA ARG A 287 1.86 22.97 7.61
C ARG A 287 1.51 23.39 9.03
N GLU A 288 0.31 23.91 9.24
CA GLU A 288 -0.15 24.40 10.56
C GLU A 288 -0.29 23.27 11.60
N PHE A 289 -0.41 22.04 11.14
CA PHE A 289 -0.55 20.84 11.97
C PHE A 289 0.74 20.04 12.08
N CYS A 290 1.78 20.42 11.34
CA CYS A 290 2.99 19.63 11.18
C CYS A 290 4.02 20.00 12.26
N SER A 291 4.41 19.02 13.08
CA SER A 291 5.45 19.19 14.11
C SER A 291 6.86 19.47 13.55
N TYR A 292 7.06 19.32 12.25
CA TYR A 292 8.32 19.60 11.54
C TYR A 292 8.28 20.89 10.71
N ALA A 293 7.15 21.60 10.71
CA ALA A 293 7.05 22.89 10.02
C ALA A 293 7.58 24.00 10.94
N GLU A 294 8.86 24.32 10.78
CA GLU A 294 9.44 25.55 11.30
C GLU A 294 9.08 26.77 10.43
#